data_8d93079db26194c445997e4b04e37819
#
_entry.id   8d93079db26194c445997e4b04e37819
#
_cell.length_a   1.000
_cell.length_b   1.000
_cell.length_c   1.000
_cell.angle_alpha   90.00
_cell.angle_beta   90.00
_cell.angle_gamma   90.00
#
_symmetry.space_group_name_H-M   'P 1'
#
loop_
_entity.id
_entity.type
_entity.pdbx_description
1 polymer ?
#
loop_
_entity_poly.entity_id
_entity_poly.type
_entity_poly.pdbx_seq_one_letter_code
_entity_poly.pdbx_strand_id
1 'polypeptide(L)'
;MFDMDKYEKRRLRLMQIRDEMCGGKAVEVARKIEREPSYVSRMLYDETKKGRKRIADDMVEIIENAFSLPRGWMDGITDAGHGNVAYSGEHKGTKEFPLISWVSAGQWLEAVEPYKLEEIEEWPETTTSAGENSFWLTVKGDSMTSPVGFTVPEGMIILVDPSKEAKSGKLVVAKLINDNEATFKMYIEDAGRCFLKPLNPQYPVTEINGNCQIIGTVVDVKWQKIP
;
A
#
# COMPACT_ATOMS: atom_id res chain seq x y z
N MET A 1 35.13 13.64 -5.30
CA MET A 1 34.06 12.81 -5.91
C MET A 1 33.86 13.37 -7.30
N PHE A 2 34.39 12.70 -8.34
CA PHE A 2 34.24 13.19 -9.72
C PHE A 2 32.77 13.01 -10.13
N ASP A 3 32.10 14.12 -10.38
CA ASP A 3 30.75 14.11 -10.92
C ASP A 3 30.82 13.57 -12.35
N MET A 4 30.11 12.47 -12.62
CA MET A 4 30.09 11.82 -13.92
C MET A 4 29.36 12.73 -14.92
N ASP A 5 29.96 12.93 -16.12
CA ASP A 5 29.32 13.71 -17.18
C ASP A 5 27.87 13.24 -17.45
N LYS A 6 26.96 14.20 -17.58
CA LYS A 6 25.53 14.00 -17.85
C LYS A 6 25.29 13.03 -19.01
N TYR A 7 26.04 13.16 -20.09
CA TYR A 7 25.87 12.33 -21.28
C TYR A 7 26.39 10.91 -21.10
N GLU A 8 27.41 10.72 -20.25
CA GLU A 8 27.91 9.39 -19.92
C GLU A 8 26.92 8.66 -19.00
N LYS A 9 26.34 9.35 -18.04
CA LYS A 9 25.26 8.80 -17.22
C LYS A 9 24.09 8.29 -18.07
N ARG A 10 23.64 9.10 -19.04
CA ARG A 10 22.57 8.72 -19.97
C ARG A 10 22.94 7.53 -20.84
N ARG A 11 24.18 7.43 -21.28
CA ARG A 11 24.68 6.27 -22.03
C ARG A 11 24.60 4.99 -21.22
N LEU A 12 25.07 5.02 -19.98
CA LEU A 12 25.02 3.86 -19.07
C LEU A 12 23.57 3.44 -18.78
N ARG A 13 22.68 4.40 -18.60
CA ARG A 13 21.25 4.13 -18.46
C ARG A 13 20.63 3.49 -19.70
N LEU A 14 21.00 3.95 -20.90
CA LEU A 14 20.57 3.33 -22.13
C LEU A 14 21.10 1.90 -22.29
N MET A 15 22.34 1.63 -21.84
CA MET A 15 22.88 0.27 -21.77
C MET A 15 22.07 -0.61 -20.82
N GLN A 16 21.70 -0.10 -19.66
CA GLN A 16 20.84 -0.80 -18.71
C GLN A 16 19.49 -1.17 -19.33
N ILE A 17 18.81 -0.23 -20.01
CA ILE A 17 17.57 -0.49 -20.74
C ILE A 17 17.76 -1.61 -21.79
N ARG A 18 18.85 -1.54 -22.57
CA ARG A 18 19.16 -2.56 -23.58
C ARG A 18 19.28 -3.95 -22.94
N ASP A 19 20.00 -4.04 -21.84
CA ASP A 19 20.35 -5.31 -21.24
C ASP A 19 19.19 -5.93 -20.44
N GLU A 20 18.49 -5.10 -19.65
CA GLU A 20 17.41 -5.56 -18.77
C GLU A 20 16.05 -5.68 -19.47
N MET A 21 15.74 -4.77 -20.39
CA MET A 21 14.39 -4.67 -20.99
C MET A 21 14.33 -5.10 -22.46
N CYS A 22 15.48 -5.26 -23.13
CA CYS A 22 15.57 -5.60 -24.56
C CYS A 22 16.48 -6.80 -24.86
N GLY A 23 16.82 -7.61 -23.84
CA GLY A 23 17.62 -8.82 -23.98
C GLY A 23 18.99 -8.58 -24.63
N GLY A 24 19.66 -7.45 -24.31
CA GLY A 24 20.96 -7.06 -24.83
C GLY A 24 20.97 -6.54 -26.27
N LYS A 25 19.80 -6.37 -26.92
CA LYS A 25 19.71 -6.04 -28.36
C LYS A 25 19.39 -4.56 -28.59
N ALA A 26 20.34 -3.80 -29.15
CA ALA A 26 20.14 -2.39 -29.50
C ALA A 26 19.02 -2.18 -30.57
N VAL A 27 18.76 -3.19 -31.40
CA VAL A 27 17.67 -3.16 -32.40
C VAL A 27 16.29 -3.09 -31.73
N GLU A 28 16.11 -3.79 -30.62
CA GLU A 28 14.84 -3.74 -29.87
C GLU A 28 14.62 -2.38 -29.20
N VAL A 29 15.68 -1.77 -28.69
CA VAL A 29 15.63 -0.39 -28.20
C VAL A 29 15.22 0.55 -29.33
N ALA A 30 15.86 0.43 -30.50
CA ALA A 30 15.59 1.26 -31.67
C ALA A 30 14.13 1.16 -32.12
N ARG A 31 13.60 -0.06 -32.14
CA ARG A 31 12.19 -0.31 -32.50
C ARG A 31 11.22 0.39 -31.53
N LYS A 32 11.48 0.31 -30.22
CA LYS A 32 10.61 0.93 -29.21
C LYS A 32 10.61 2.45 -29.25
N ILE A 33 11.77 3.06 -29.50
CA ILE A 33 11.88 4.53 -29.58
C ILE A 33 11.67 5.08 -31.00
N GLU A 34 11.28 4.22 -31.95
CA GLU A 34 11.03 4.58 -33.37
C GLU A 34 12.21 5.31 -34.02
N ARG A 35 13.42 4.75 -33.84
CA ARG A 35 14.66 5.27 -34.45
C ARG A 35 15.43 4.17 -35.16
N GLU A 36 16.30 4.60 -36.09
CA GLU A 36 17.18 3.67 -36.79
C GLU A 36 18.14 2.93 -35.84
N PRO A 37 18.36 1.61 -36.02
CA PRO A 37 19.29 0.83 -35.20
C PRO A 37 20.71 1.40 -35.17
N SER A 38 21.16 1.97 -36.28
CA SER A 38 22.47 2.67 -36.40
C SER A 38 22.57 3.89 -35.51
N TYR A 39 21.46 4.62 -35.32
CA TYR A 39 21.37 5.76 -34.44
C TYR A 39 21.54 5.35 -32.98
N VAL A 40 20.80 4.32 -32.53
CA VAL A 40 20.89 3.79 -31.18
C VAL A 40 22.27 3.22 -30.88
N SER A 41 22.84 2.45 -31.84
CA SER A 41 24.21 1.93 -31.70
C SER A 41 25.24 3.04 -31.44
N ARG A 42 25.10 4.19 -32.12
CA ARG A 42 25.99 5.35 -31.91
C ARG A 42 25.76 6.06 -30.57
N MET A 43 24.59 6.00 -29.98
CA MET A 43 24.32 6.50 -28.63
C MET A 43 24.97 5.61 -27.55
N LEU A 44 25.15 4.33 -27.83
CA LEU A 44 25.80 3.36 -26.94
C LEU A 44 27.33 3.40 -26.99
N TYR A 45 27.95 4.12 -27.95
CA TYR A 45 29.41 4.24 -28.07
C TYR A 45 30.00 4.93 -26.85
N ASP A 46 31.13 4.42 -26.37
CA ASP A 46 31.94 5.07 -25.35
C ASP A 46 32.55 6.43 -25.81
N GLU A 47 33.15 7.16 -24.88
CA GLU A 47 33.66 8.50 -25.15
C GLU A 47 34.77 8.53 -26.20
N THR A 48 35.51 7.47 -26.31
CA THR A 48 36.67 7.39 -27.21
C THR A 48 36.29 7.08 -28.66
N LYS A 49 35.08 6.54 -28.87
CA LYS A 49 34.66 6.02 -30.17
C LYS A 49 34.20 7.14 -31.12
N LYS A 50 34.88 7.24 -32.28
CA LYS A 50 34.54 8.20 -33.33
C LYS A 50 33.11 7.97 -33.84
N GLY A 51 32.32 9.05 -33.92
CA GLY A 51 30.93 8.99 -34.37
C GLY A 51 29.90 8.72 -33.24
N ARG A 52 30.32 8.76 -31.96
CA ARG A 52 29.42 8.78 -30.80
C ARG A 52 28.34 9.83 -30.97
N LYS A 53 27.13 9.51 -30.59
CA LYS A 53 26.01 10.44 -30.54
C LYS A 53 25.57 10.67 -29.09
N ARG A 54 25.56 11.92 -28.66
CA ARG A 54 25.08 12.29 -27.31
C ARG A 54 23.57 12.16 -27.24
N ILE A 55 23.05 11.70 -26.10
CA ILE A 55 21.63 11.61 -25.84
C ILE A 55 21.17 12.98 -25.33
N ALA A 56 20.57 13.77 -26.23
CA ALA A 56 20.05 15.10 -25.91
C ALA A 56 18.73 15.03 -25.13
N ASP A 57 18.27 16.16 -24.60
CA ASP A 57 17.12 16.22 -23.71
C ASP A 57 15.80 15.75 -24.35
N ASP A 58 15.62 16.05 -25.64
CA ASP A 58 14.49 15.55 -26.45
C ASP A 58 14.47 14.03 -26.59
N MET A 59 15.67 13.44 -26.73
CA MET A 59 15.79 11.97 -26.81
C MET A 59 15.58 11.30 -25.45
N VAL A 60 15.94 11.95 -24.35
CA VAL A 60 15.63 11.46 -23.00
C VAL A 60 14.14 11.27 -22.81
N GLU A 61 13.34 12.27 -23.17
CA GLU A 61 11.88 12.21 -23.03
C GLU A 61 11.27 11.08 -23.90
N ILE A 62 11.75 10.91 -25.11
CA ILE A 62 11.33 9.81 -26.00
C ILE A 62 11.65 8.45 -25.39
N ILE A 63 12.85 8.26 -24.84
CA ILE A 63 13.26 7.00 -24.23
C ILE A 63 12.44 6.72 -22.97
N GLU A 64 12.31 7.70 -22.07
CA GLU A 64 11.56 7.54 -20.83
C GLU A 64 10.10 7.17 -21.11
N ASN A 65 9.45 7.83 -22.07
CA ASN A 65 8.08 7.52 -22.48
C ASN A 65 7.97 6.12 -23.12
N ALA A 66 8.86 5.77 -24.04
CA ALA A 66 8.81 4.49 -24.77
C ALA A 66 9.00 3.27 -23.86
N PHE A 67 9.70 3.44 -22.75
CA PHE A 67 9.97 2.39 -21.75
C PHE A 67 9.17 2.55 -20.45
N SER A 68 8.22 3.49 -20.41
CA SER A 68 7.39 3.80 -19.23
C SER A 68 8.24 4.08 -17.99
N LEU A 69 9.34 4.79 -18.16
CA LEU A 69 10.26 5.18 -17.09
C LEU A 69 9.85 6.52 -16.49
N PRO A 70 10.12 6.76 -15.19
CA PRO A 70 9.86 8.04 -14.56
C PRO A 70 10.66 9.17 -15.23
N ARG A 71 10.08 10.37 -15.28
CA ARG A 71 10.77 11.56 -15.81
C ARG A 71 12.06 11.82 -15.03
N GLY A 72 13.17 12.00 -15.75
CA GLY A 72 14.50 12.21 -15.15
C GLY A 72 15.27 10.93 -14.84
N TRP A 73 14.70 9.76 -15.12
CA TRP A 73 15.38 8.48 -14.91
C TRP A 73 16.69 8.38 -15.68
N MET A 74 16.72 8.84 -16.92
CA MET A 74 17.92 8.86 -17.76
C MET A 74 19.03 9.77 -17.21
N ASP A 75 18.68 10.81 -16.48
CA ASP A 75 19.62 11.74 -15.83
C ASP A 75 20.01 11.29 -14.41
N GLY A 76 19.48 10.14 -13.97
CA GLY A 76 19.73 9.64 -12.63
C GLY A 76 18.97 10.41 -11.54
N ILE A 77 17.98 11.22 -11.93
CA ILE A 77 17.00 11.82 -11.04
C ILE A 77 15.91 10.76 -10.82
N THR A 78 16.32 9.59 -10.39
CA THR A 78 15.38 8.59 -9.89
C THR A 78 15.39 8.71 -8.39
N ASP A 79 14.23 8.81 -7.80
CA ASP A 79 14.00 8.76 -6.35
C ASP A 79 14.47 7.44 -5.69
N ALA A 80 15.46 6.79 -6.26
CA ALA A 80 16.09 5.60 -5.70
C ALA A 80 17.11 5.94 -4.61
N GLY A 81 16.88 6.97 -3.79
CA GLY A 81 17.81 7.22 -2.73
C GLY A 81 17.46 8.28 -1.69
N HIS A 82 16.52 9.17 -1.94
CA HIS A 82 16.17 10.23 -0.98
C HIS A 82 14.68 10.58 -0.90
N GLY A 83 13.81 9.89 -1.64
CA GLY A 83 12.36 10.01 -1.47
C GLY A 83 11.83 8.92 -0.54
N ASN A 84 11.00 9.27 0.41
CA ASN A 84 10.24 8.33 1.24
C ASN A 84 8.98 7.81 0.51
N VAL A 85 8.89 8.00 -0.81
CA VAL A 85 7.75 7.59 -1.66
C VAL A 85 8.25 6.74 -2.82
N ALA A 86 7.69 5.56 -2.99
CA ALA A 86 7.94 4.65 -4.10
C ALA A 86 6.65 4.40 -4.88
N TYR A 87 6.76 4.19 -6.21
CA TYR A 87 5.63 3.76 -7.02
C TYR A 87 5.18 2.35 -6.59
N SER A 88 3.91 2.22 -6.21
CA SER A 88 3.35 0.98 -5.65
C SER A 88 2.66 0.06 -6.67
N GLY A 89 2.77 0.35 -7.98
CA GLY A 89 2.16 -0.46 -9.06
C GLY A 89 0.80 0.08 -9.55
N GLU A 90 0.18 -0.64 -10.49
CA GLU A 90 -1.14 -0.31 -11.03
C GLU A 90 -2.22 -0.43 -9.95
N HIS A 91 -3.13 0.54 -9.91
CA HIS A 91 -4.29 0.51 -9.02
C HIS A 91 -5.18 -0.70 -9.35
N LYS A 92 -5.28 -1.64 -8.41
CA LYS A 92 -6.42 -2.56 -8.37
C LYS A 92 -7.65 -1.69 -8.10
N GLY A 93 -8.75 -1.97 -8.80
CA GLY A 93 -9.99 -1.22 -8.63
C GLY A 93 -10.34 -1.05 -7.14
N THR A 94 -10.75 0.14 -6.75
CA THR A 94 -11.20 0.44 -5.40
C THR A 94 -12.57 -0.18 -5.13
N LYS A 95 -12.81 -0.57 -3.89
CA LYS A 95 -14.12 -0.96 -3.37
C LYS A 95 -14.49 -0.01 -2.25
N GLU A 96 -15.76 0.29 -2.16
CA GLU A 96 -16.33 1.11 -1.09
C GLU A 96 -17.01 0.23 -0.05
N PHE A 97 -16.87 0.58 1.23
CA PHE A 97 -17.55 -0.08 2.34
C PHE A 97 -18.13 0.97 3.28
N PRO A 98 -19.30 0.67 3.92
CA PRO A 98 -19.96 1.63 4.79
C PRO A 98 -19.15 1.94 6.05
N LEU A 99 -19.11 3.21 6.44
CA LEU A 99 -18.61 3.63 7.75
C LEU A 99 -19.75 3.62 8.75
N ILE A 100 -19.71 2.71 9.72
CA ILE A 100 -20.79 2.50 10.68
C ILE A 100 -20.39 2.88 12.11
N SER A 101 -21.38 2.99 12.98
CA SER A 101 -21.15 3.20 14.41
C SER A 101 -20.73 1.93 15.13
N TRP A 102 -20.05 2.07 16.28
CA TRP A 102 -19.69 0.95 17.16
C TRP A 102 -20.89 0.15 17.65
N VAL A 103 -22.02 0.82 17.89
CA VAL A 103 -23.28 0.17 18.28
C VAL A 103 -23.82 -0.69 17.14
N SER A 104 -23.79 -0.16 15.91
CA SER A 104 -24.22 -0.91 14.72
C SER A 104 -23.30 -2.11 14.45
N ALA A 105 -21.99 -1.99 14.70
CA ALA A 105 -21.04 -3.07 14.52
C ALA A 105 -21.36 -4.28 15.44
N GLY A 106 -21.78 -4.05 16.69
CA GLY A 106 -22.19 -5.10 17.60
C GLY A 106 -23.42 -5.89 17.15
N GLN A 107 -24.23 -5.34 16.27
CA GLN A 107 -25.43 -5.95 15.70
C GLN A 107 -25.27 -6.37 14.23
N TRP A 108 -24.15 -6.01 13.58
CA TRP A 108 -23.93 -6.16 12.15
C TRP A 108 -24.07 -7.60 11.64
N LEU A 109 -23.70 -8.58 12.47
CA LEU A 109 -23.83 -10.00 12.13
C LEU A 109 -25.26 -10.54 12.29
N GLU A 110 -26.09 -9.87 13.09
CA GLU A 110 -27.43 -10.35 13.44
C GLU A 110 -28.51 -9.79 12.51
N ALA A 111 -28.29 -8.62 11.92
CA ALA A 111 -29.27 -7.97 11.05
C ALA A 111 -28.64 -6.97 10.09
N VAL A 112 -28.22 -7.41 8.92
CA VAL A 112 -28.05 -6.50 7.79
C VAL A 112 -29.45 -6.24 7.20
N GLU A 113 -30.24 -5.38 7.85
CA GLU A 113 -31.45 -4.88 7.24
C GLU A 113 -31.09 -3.86 6.15
N PRO A 114 -31.54 -4.03 4.90
CA PRO A 114 -31.24 -3.12 3.79
C PRO A 114 -31.57 -1.66 4.08
N TYR A 115 -32.58 -1.41 4.90
CA TYR A 115 -33.04 -0.06 5.28
C TYR A 115 -32.02 0.76 6.08
N LYS A 116 -31.08 0.12 6.79
CA LYS A 116 -30.03 0.82 7.54
C LYS A 116 -28.85 1.24 6.66
N LEU A 117 -28.70 0.62 5.49
CA LEU A 117 -27.63 0.98 4.53
C LEU A 117 -27.93 2.32 3.84
N GLU A 118 -29.21 2.66 3.63
CA GLU A 118 -29.63 3.93 3.01
C GLU A 118 -29.37 5.15 3.90
N GLU A 119 -29.22 4.96 5.21
CA GLU A 119 -28.91 6.01 6.18
C GLU A 119 -27.39 6.29 6.33
N ILE A 120 -26.52 5.50 5.68
CA ILE A 120 -25.08 5.64 5.81
C ILE A 120 -24.56 6.67 4.81
N GLU A 121 -24.07 7.79 5.33
CA GLU A 121 -23.59 8.92 4.53
C GLU A 121 -22.17 8.71 3.97
N GLU A 122 -21.32 7.92 4.65
CA GLU A 122 -19.90 7.81 4.32
C GLU A 122 -19.53 6.37 3.88
N TRP A 123 -18.91 6.26 2.67
CA TRP A 123 -18.46 5.02 2.06
C TRP A 123 -16.98 5.12 1.66
N PRO A 124 -16.05 5.02 2.61
CA PRO A 124 -14.62 5.14 2.30
C PRO A 124 -14.13 3.99 1.41
N GLU A 125 -13.33 4.35 0.40
CA GLU A 125 -12.73 3.41 -0.54
C GLU A 125 -11.55 2.62 0.06
N THR A 126 -11.27 1.44 -0.50
CA THR A 126 -10.04 0.68 -0.23
C THR A 126 -9.61 -0.09 -1.47
N THR A 127 -8.30 -0.33 -1.59
CA THR A 127 -7.70 -1.27 -2.56
C THR A 127 -7.49 -2.66 -1.95
N THR A 128 -7.74 -2.80 -0.63
CA THR A 128 -7.59 -4.06 0.09
C THR A 128 -8.73 -5.02 -0.26
N SER A 129 -8.40 -6.29 -0.50
CA SER A 129 -9.41 -7.32 -0.72
C SER A 129 -10.13 -7.64 0.58
N ALA A 130 -11.43 -7.38 0.62
CA ALA A 130 -12.31 -7.65 1.74
C ALA A 130 -13.63 -8.28 1.27
N GLY A 131 -14.30 -9.00 2.17
CA GLY A 131 -15.61 -9.62 1.91
C GLY A 131 -16.71 -8.58 1.72
N GLU A 132 -17.84 -8.98 1.12
CA GLU A 132 -18.97 -8.08 0.78
C GLU A 132 -19.60 -7.42 2.01
N ASN A 133 -19.59 -8.09 3.16
CA ASN A 133 -20.18 -7.59 4.40
C ASN A 133 -19.16 -6.83 5.29
N SER A 134 -18.04 -6.39 4.70
CA SER A 134 -17.05 -5.59 5.40
C SER A 134 -17.57 -4.18 5.67
N PHE A 135 -17.05 -3.54 6.71
CA PHE A 135 -17.44 -2.20 7.11
C PHE A 135 -16.28 -1.45 7.78
N TRP A 136 -16.33 -0.14 7.72
CA TRP A 136 -15.40 0.73 8.42
C TRP A 136 -15.92 1.12 9.80
N LEU A 137 -14.99 1.28 10.75
CA LEU A 137 -15.22 1.85 12.08
C LEU A 137 -14.19 2.94 12.37
N THR A 138 -14.61 4.03 13.00
CA THR A 138 -13.68 5.04 13.52
C THR A 138 -13.13 4.58 14.87
N VAL A 139 -11.82 4.55 15.01
CA VAL A 139 -11.14 4.19 16.26
C VAL A 139 -11.43 5.22 17.35
N LYS A 140 -11.85 4.76 18.53
CA LYS A 140 -12.12 5.56 19.71
C LYS A 140 -11.18 5.17 20.84
N GLY A 141 -10.67 6.17 21.54
CA GLY A 141 -9.73 6.00 22.64
C GLY A 141 -8.34 5.54 22.20
N ASP A 142 -7.45 5.40 23.15
CA ASP A 142 -6.01 5.22 22.94
C ASP A 142 -5.50 3.81 23.24
N SER A 143 -6.39 2.83 23.50
CA SER A 143 -5.99 1.46 23.82
C SER A 143 -5.18 0.75 22.73
N MET A 144 -5.25 1.25 21.49
CA MET A 144 -4.49 0.75 20.34
C MET A 144 -3.40 1.74 19.89
N THR A 145 -3.09 2.74 20.69
CA THR A 145 -1.97 3.66 20.49
C THR A 145 -0.72 3.11 21.16
N SER A 146 0.22 2.61 20.37
CA SER A 146 1.49 2.08 20.86
C SER A 146 2.58 3.14 20.87
N PRO A 147 3.42 3.22 21.91
CA PRO A 147 4.58 4.09 21.93
C PRO A 147 5.71 3.63 21.02
N VAL A 148 5.69 2.37 20.56
CA VAL A 148 6.75 1.76 19.74
C VAL A 148 6.14 0.86 18.67
N GLY A 149 6.63 0.97 17.43
CA GLY A 149 6.25 0.11 16.32
C GLY A 149 4.89 0.46 15.74
N PHE A 150 4.10 -0.57 15.41
CA PHE A 150 2.78 -0.39 14.80
C PHE A 150 1.78 0.18 15.81
N THR A 151 1.04 1.20 15.39
CA THR A 151 0.09 1.93 16.22
C THR A 151 -1.16 2.30 15.43
N VAL A 152 -2.31 2.30 16.09
CA VAL A 152 -3.60 2.73 15.52
C VAL A 152 -4.25 3.73 16.48
N PRO A 153 -3.89 5.02 16.37
CA PRO A 153 -4.43 6.06 17.25
C PRO A 153 -5.91 6.35 16.97
N GLU A 154 -6.52 7.03 17.94
CA GLU A 154 -7.88 7.54 17.83
C GLU A 154 -8.07 8.42 16.59
N GLY A 155 -9.23 8.33 15.94
CA GLY A 155 -9.57 9.07 14.74
C GLY A 155 -9.20 8.37 13.43
N MET A 156 -8.36 7.33 13.46
CA MET A 156 -8.20 6.46 12.28
C MET A 156 -9.46 5.64 12.03
N ILE A 157 -9.64 5.19 10.78
CA ILE A 157 -10.67 4.21 10.44
C ILE A 157 -10.03 2.85 10.16
N ILE A 158 -10.72 1.80 10.57
CA ILE A 158 -10.34 0.40 10.41
C ILE A 158 -11.39 -0.34 9.59
N LEU A 159 -10.96 -1.09 8.57
CA LEU A 159 -11.83 -1.96 7.77
C LEU A 159 -11.92 -3.33 8.43
N VAL A 160 -13.11 -3.71 8.82
CA VAL A 160 -13.42 -4.97 9.48
C VAL A 160 -14.04 -5.93 8.47
N ASP A 161 -13.46 -7.11 8.33
CA ASP A 161 -13.97 -8.17 7.47
C ASP A 161 -14.50 -9.34 8.33
N PRO A 162 -15.82 -9.52 8.44
CA PRO A 162 -16.43 -10.62 9.21
C PRO A 162 -16.18 -12.00 8.61
N SER A 163 -15.86 -12.09 7.34
CA SER A 163 -15.60 -13.38 6.67
C SER A 163 -14.21 -13.95 6.95
N LYS A 164 -13.31 -13.13 7.49
CA LYS A 164 -11.94 -13.54 7.79
C LYS A 164 -11.79 -14.03 9.22
N GLU A 165 -11.28 -15.23 9.32
CA GLU A 165 -10.98 -15.87 10.62
C GLU A 165 -9.92 -15.08 11.39
N ALA A 166 -10.15 -14.94 12.70
CA ALA A 166 -9.18 -14.36 13.63
C ALA A 166 -7.98 -15.31 13.79
N LYS A 167 -6.77 -14.80 13.57
CA LYS A 167 -5.51 -15.54 13.77
C LYS A 167 -4.61 -14.78 14.72
N SER A 168 -3.81 -15.51 15.51
CA SER A 168 -2.87 -14.91 16.46
C SER A 168 -1.99 -13.83 15.79
N GLY A 169 -1.88 -12.67 16.41
CA GLY A 169 -1.19 -11.48 15.90
C GLY A 169 -2.02 -10.58 14.99
N LYS A 170 -3.26 -10.94 14.63
CA LYS A 170 -4.14 -10.09 13.84
C LYS A 170 -4.96 -9.15 14.73
N LEU A 171 -5.31 -8.00 14.14
CA LEU A 171 -6.22 -7.06 14.78
C LEU A 171 -7.67 -7.51 14.56
N VAL A 172 -8.47 -7.45 15.59
CA VAL A 172 -9.88 -7.87 15.56
C VAL A 172 -10.78 -6.85 16.22
N VAL A 173 -12.03 -6.84 15.79
CA VAL A 173 -13.13 -6.23 16.54
C VAL A 173 -13.94 -7.34 17.17
N ALA A 174 -14.18 -7.23 18.48
CA ALA A 174 -14.90 -8.22 19.27
C ALA A 174 -15.99 -7.53 20.11
N LYS A 175 -17.11 -8.23 20.31
CA LYS A 175 -18.22 -7.80 21.16
C LYS A 175 -18.10 -8.50 22.51
N LEU A 176 -18.08 -7.75 23.60
CA LEU A 176 -18.16 -8.29 24.96
C LEU A 176 -19.63 -8.61 25.27
N ILE A 177 -19.90 -9.85 25.68
CA ILE A 177 -21.28 -10.33 25.89
C ILE A 177 -21.96 -9.60 27.04
N ASN A 178 -21.22 -9.26 28.10
CA ASN A 178 -21.78 -8.65 29.31
C ASN A 178 -22.03 -7.14 29.15
N ASP A 179 -21.25 -6.44 28.33
CA ASP A 179 -21.30 -4.98 28.22
C ASP A 179 -21.96 -4.49 26.93
N ASN A 180 -22.29 -5.43 26.03
CA ASN A 180 -22.83 -5.13 24.68
C ASN A 180 -21.98 -4.11 23.88
N GLU A 181 -20.75 -3.89 24.30
CA GLU A 181 -19.80 -2.98 23.66
C GLU A 181 -18.83 -3.74 22.75
N ALA A 182 -18.60 -3.17 21.56
CA ALA A 182 -17.56 -3.65 20.67
C ALA A 182 -16.21 -3.06 21.10
N THR A 183 -15.14 -3.85 21.03
CA THR A 183 -13.78 -3.46 21.35
C THR A 183 -12.82 -3.82 20.22
N PHE A 184 -11.78 -3.00 20.05
CA PHE A 184 -10.74 -3.19 19.05
C PHE A 184 -9.42 -3.56 19.71
N LYS A 185 -8.88 -4.75 19.41
CA LYS A 185 -7.68 -5.30 20.05
C LYS A 185 -6.88 -6.18 19.09
N MET A 186 -5.68 -6.58 19.50
CA MET A 186 -4.93 -7.66 18.87
C MET A 186 -5.39 -9.01 19.45
N TYR A 187 -5.74 -9.94 18.57
CA TYR A 187 -6.03 -11.32 18.95
C TYR A 187 -4.73 -12.08 19.15
N ILE A 188 -4.59 -12.77 20.28
CA ILE A 188 -3.44 -13.61 20.61
C ILE A 188 -3.96 -14.99 21.02
N GLU A 189 -3.32 -16.00 20.47
CA GLU A 189 -3.51 -17.39 20.90
C GLU A 189 -2.19 -17.90 21.48
N ASP A 190 -2.23 -18.35 22.73
CA ASP A 190 -1.08 -18.87 23.45
C ASP A 190 -1.50 -20.05 24.35
N ALA A 191 -0.79 -21.17 24.22
CA ALA A 191 -1.00 -22.39 24.98
C ALA A 191 -2.48 -22.86 25.03
N GLY A 192 -3.21 -22.71 23.91
CA GLY A 192 -4.63 -23.08 23.80
C GLY A 192 -5.60 -22.10 24.47
N ARG A 193 -5.11 -20.94 24.89
CA ARG A 193 -5.92 -19.82 25.38
C ARG A 193 -5.93 -18.68 24.41
N CYS A 194 -7.03 -17.94 24.37
CA CYS A 194 -7.21 -16.79 23.49
C CYS A 194 -7.30 -15.50 24.31
N PHE A 195 -6.69 -14.44 23.78
CA PHE A 195 -6.62 -13.16 24.48
C PHE A 195 -6.89 -12.01 23.52
N LEU A 196 -7.47 -10.94 24.04
CA LEU A 196 -7.56 -9.62 23.42
C LEU A 196 -6.49 -8.71 24.05
N LYS A 197 -5.44 -8.41 23.28
CA LYS A 197 -4.31 -7.62 23.73
C LYS A 197 -4.39 -6.21 23.15
N PRO A 198 -4.40 -5.14 23.98
CA PRO A 198 -4.21 -3.77 23.52
C PRO A 198 -2.78 -3.56 23.01
N LEU A 199 -2.59 -2.61 22.10
CA LEU A 199 -1.25 -2.16 21.68
C LEU A 199 -0.64 -1.18 22.70
N ASN A 200 -1.49 -0.45 23.41
CA ASN A 200 -1.08 0.41 24.52
C ASN A 200 -0.82 -0.44 25.78
N PRO A 201 0.43 -0.50 26.29
CA PRO A 201 0.78 -1.33 27.44
C PRO A 201 0.14 -0.89 28.78
N GLN A 202 -0.48 0.29 28.83
CA GLN A 202 -1.19 0.78 30.00
C GLN A 202 -2.55 0.08 30.20
N TYR A 203 -3.06 -0.60 29.18
CA TYR A 203 -4.33 -1.31 29.24
C TYR A 203 -4.12 -2.82 29.51
N PRO A 204 -5.00 -3.45 30.26
CA PRO A 204 -4.88 -4.87 30.58
C PRO A 204 -5.19 -5.77 29.38
N VAL A 205 -4.56 -6.93 29.34
CA VAL A 205 -4.92 -8.02 28.42
C VAL A 205 -6.17 -8.72 28.94
N THR A 206 -7.13 -9.01 28.08
CA THR A 206 -8.39 -9.69 28.44
C THR A 206 -8.39 -11.10 27.88
N GLU A 207 -8.61 -12.11 28.73
CA GLU A 207 -8.76 -13.50 28.28
C GLU A 207 -10.16 -13.73 27.71
N ILE A 208 -10.21 -14.47 26.59
CA ILE A 208 -11.44 -14.91 25.94
C ILE A 208 -11.82 -16.29 26.53
N ASN A 209 -12.85 -16.33 27.34
CA ASN A 209 -13.34 -17.55 28.01
C ASN A 209 -14.84 -17.78 27.77
N GLY A 210 -15.34 -17.41 26.58
CA GLY A 210 -16.76 -17.43 26.25
C GLY A 210 -17.49 -16.12 26.58
N ASN A 211 -16.75 -15.09 27.03
CA ASN A 211 -17.27 -13.77 27.39
C ASN A 211 -17.27 -12.77 26.23
N CYS A 212 -16.79 -13.16 25.07
CA CYS A 212 -16.82 -12.29 23.89
C CYS A 212 -17.01 -13.05 22.57
N GLN A 213 -17.50 -12.35 21.57
CA GLN A 213 -17.68 -12.83 20.21
C GLN A 213 -16.81 -11.97 19.27
N ILE A 214 -15.99 -12.60 18.44
CA ILE A 214 -15.26 -11.90 17.39
C ILE A 214 -16.25 -11.48 16.31
N ILE A 215 -16.32 -10.19 16.00
CA ILE A 215 -17.15 -9.62 14.93
C ILE A 215 -16.44 -9.75 13.57
N GLY A 216 -15.13 -9.51 13.53
CA GLY A 216 -14.34 -9.65 12.32
C GLY A 216 -12.88 -9.29 12.51
N THR A 217 -12.09 -9.59 11.48
CA THR A 217 -10.66 -9.28 11.42
C THR A 217 -10.43 -7.96 10.70
N VAL A 218 -9.56 -7.11 11.24
CA VAL A 218 -9.18 -5.84 10.61
C VAL A 218 -8.22 -6.12 9.45
N VAL A 219 -8.56 -5.63 8.26
CA VAL A 219 -7.84 -5.89 7.01
C VAL A 219 -7.21 -4.64 6.40
N ASP A 220 -7.67 -3.45 6.82
CA ASP A 220 -7.13 -2.17 6.40
C ASP A 220 -7.25 -1.13 7.52
N VAL A 221 -6.31 -0.16 7.52
CA VAL A 221 -6.27 0.92 8.52
C VAL A 221 -5.78 2.18 7.82
N LYS A 222 -6.51 3.29 7.95
CA LYS A 222 -6.11 4.56 7.35
C LYS A 222 -6.63 5.78 8.10
N TRP A 223 -6.04 6.94 7.84
CA TRP A 223 -6.64 8.21 8.18
C TRP A 223 -7.72 8.55 7.14
N GLN A 224 -8.92 8.88 7.59
CA GLN A 224 -9.94 9.42 6.72
C GLN A 224 -9.65 10.88 6.38
N LYS A 225 -9.20 11.64 7.36
CA LYS A 225 -8.69 13.02 7.22
C LYS A 225 -7.41 13.10 8.05
N ILE A 226 -6.36 13.67 7.46
CA ILE A 226 -5.12 13.92 8.19
C ILE A 226 -5.39 15.03 9.22
N PRO A 227 -4.97 14.85 10.49
CA PRO A 227 -5.19 15.84 11.54
C PRO A 227 -4.45 17.16 11.29
#